data_36139663c72e2654cb7affdc08955f7c
#
_entry.id   36139663c72e2654cb7affdc08955f7c
#
_cell.length_a   1.000
_cell.length_b   1.000
_cell.length_c   1.000
_cell.angle_alpha   90.00
_cell.angle_beta   90.00
_cell.angle_gamma   90.00
#
_symmetry.space_group_name_H-M   'P 1'
#
loop_
_entity.id
_entity.type
_entity.pdbx_description
1 polymer ?
#
loop_
_entity_poly.entity_id
_entity_poly.type
_entity_poly.pdbx_seq_one_letter_code
_entity_poly.pdbx_strand_id
1 'polypeptide(L)'
;SAWHLSRVEDANGIRLLDIFYVDRLEKPKAPVSSTEYIGSNLQYVFTTAHPECTQSMKCALKPRKITSQPFRDIQTKKISRISFPDGSSIRFHLSASHPEYIGGAGTYLTKIEVYNAQDAAAVRTFDFGYSGDGTGTAAGALFLDKVKINGSDTDRYAFDYYKKEIYPGFG
;
A
#
# COMPACT_ATOMS: atom_id res chain seq x y z
N SER A 1 -12.14 15.98 2.84
CA SER A 1 -10.89 16.62 3.32
C SER A 1 -10.41 15.86 4.56
N ALA A 2 -9.13 15.53 4.61
CA ALA A 2 -8.52 14.91 5.78
C ALA A 2 -7.81 15.98 6.61
N TRP A 3 -7.96 15.88 7.92
CA TRP A 3 -7.27 16.76 8.87
C TRP A 3 -5.95 16.11 9.26
N HIS A 4 -4.88 16.89 9.29
CA HIS A 4 -3.55 16.44 9.72
C HIS A 4 -3.09 17.28 10.90
N LEU A 5 -2.69 16.62 11.99
CA LEU A 5 -2.14 17.27 13.16
C LEU A 5 -0.76 17.84 12.82
N SER A 6 -0.59 19.16 12.84
CA SER A 6 0.69 19.81 12.50
C SER A 6 1.45 20.31 13.72
N ARG A 7 0.77 20.49 14.85
CA ARG A 7 1.36 21.00 16.09
C ARG A 7 0.63 20.45 17.31
N VAL A 8 1.35 20.29 18.40
CA VAL A 8 0.80 20.02 19.73
C VAL A 8 1.29 21.10 20.67
N GLU A 9 0.38 21.66 21.45
CA GLU A 9 0.62 22.67 22.47
C GLU A 9 0.02 22.18 23.79
N ASP A 10 0.57 22.64 24.92
CA ASP A 10 -0.01 22.38 26.24
C ASP A 10 -1.23 23.30 26.51
N ALA A 11 -1.84 23.15 27.68
CA ALA A 11 -2.98 23.98 28.10
C ALA A 11 -2.67 25.49 28.23
N ASN A 12 -1.38 25.84 28.31
CA ASN A 12 -0.90 27.23 28.39
C ASN A 12 -0.48 27.79 27.03
N GLY A 13 -0.64 27.02 25.96
CA GLY A 13 -0.23 27.42 24.61
C GLY A 13 1.27 27.26 24.35
N ILE A 14 1.99 26.53 25.23
CA ILE A 14 3.40 26.26 25.03
C ILE A 14 3.53 25.10 24.00
N ARG A 15 4.29 25.36 22.93
CA ARG A 15 4.55 24.37 21.90
C ARG A 15 5.31 23.16 22.46
N LEU A 16 4.76 21.96 22.26
CA LEU A 16 5.36 20.69 22.65
C LEU A 16 6.07 20.01 21.47
N LEU A 17 5.47 20.06 20.27
CA LEU A 17 6.09 19.52 19.06
C LEU A 17 5.41 20.07 17.79
N ASP A 18 6.14 20.04 16.68
CA ASP A 18 5.62 20.25 15.33
C ASP A 18 5.77 18.97 14.50
N ILE A 19 4.78 18.67 13.65
CA ILE A 19 4.77 17.53 12.75
C ILE A 19 4.80 18.01 11.31
N PHE A 20 5.77 17.53 10.54
CA PHE A 20 5.94 17.86 9.14
C PHE A 20 5.59 16.64 8.27
N TYR A 21 4.94 16.92 7.16
CA TYR A 21 4.47 15.91 6.23
C TYR A 21 5.10 16.10 4.84
N VAL A 22 5.16 15.02 4.10
CA VAL A 22 5.46 15.01 2.67
C VAL A 22 4.25 14.44 1.92
N ASP A 23 3.89 15.11 0.84
CA ASP A 23 2.82 14.65 -0.04
C ASP A 23 3.33 13.48 -0.90
N ARG A 24 2.51 12.43 -1.00
CA ARG A 24 2.78 11.26 -1.81
C ARG A 24 1.55 10.88 -2.64
N LEU A 25 1.81 10.48 -3.87
CA LEU A 25 0.80 9.89 -4.73
C LEU A 25 0.92 8.38 -4.63
N GLU A 26 -0.14 7.72 -4.24
CA GLU A 26 -0.20 6.26 -4.09
C GLU A 26 -1.21 5.69 -5.08
N LYS A 27 -0.84 4.59 -5.74
CA LYS A 27 -1.68 3.87 -6.70
C LYS A 27 -1.86 2.42 -6.24
N PRO A 28 -2.69 2.17 -5.22
CA PRO A 28 -2.91 0.81 -4.74
C PRO A 28 -3.47 -0.07 -5.85
N LYS A 29 -2.99 -1.31 -5.91
CA LYS A 29 -3.58 -2.33 -6.76
C LYS A 29 -4.96 -2.67 -6.21
N ALA A 30 -6.00 -2.28 -6.93
CA ALA A 30 -7.33 -2.72 -6.58
C ALA A 30 -7.51 -4.18 -7.00
N PRO A 31 -8.31 -4.96 -6.28
CA PRO A 31 -8.64 -6.31 -6.71
C PRO A 31 -9.30 -6.26 -8.08
N VAL A 32 -8.89 -7.17 -8.96
CA VAL A 32 -9.53 -7.33 -10.28
C VAL A 32 -10.90 -7.94 -10.05
N SER A 33 -11.95 -7.16 -10.34
CA SER A 33 -13.29 -7.72 -10.37
C SER A 33 -13.59 -8.28 -11.76
N SER A 34 -14.03 -9.52 -11.84
CA SER A 34 -14.55 -10.10 -13.08
C SER A 34 -16.03 -10.45 -12.89
N THR A 35 -16.87 -9.92 -13.75
CA THR A 35 -18.28 -10.27 -13.78
C THR A 35 -18.54 -11.05 -15.06
N GLU A 36 -19.04 -12.26 -14.91
CA GLU A 36 -19.45 -13.11 -16.03
C GLU A 36 -20.95 -12.96 -16.21
N TYR A 37 -21.36 -12.46 -17.37
CA TYR A 37 -22.76 -12.38 -17.73
C TYR A 37 -23.16 -13.61 -18.53
N ILE A 38 -23.97 -14.45 -17.96
CA ILE A 38 -24.65 -15.53 -18.68
C ILE A 38 -26.01 -14.98 -19.08
N GLY A 39 -26.18 -14.69 -20.36
CA GLY A 39 -27.46 -14.20 -20.87
C GLY A 39 -28.55 -15.24 -20.69
N SER A 40 -29.50 -14.98 -19.80
CA SER A 40 -30.62 -15.88 -19.55
C SER A 40 -31.73 -15.82 -20.61
N ASN A 41 -31.66 -14.89 -21.54
CA ASN A 41 -32.73 -14.68 -22.56
C ASN A 41 -32.21 -15.00 -23.95
N LEU A 42 -32.02 -16.28 -24.19
CA LEU A 42 -31.65 -16.82 -25.48
C LEU A 42 -32.60 -16.42 -26.62
N GLN A 43 -33.87 -16.21 -26.32
CA GLN A 43 -34.90 -15.92 -27.32
C GLN A 43 -34.76 -14.56 -28.03
N TYR A 44 -34.14 -13.57 -27.35
CA TYR A 44 -34.04 -12.21 -27.94
C TYR A 44 -32.85 -12.04 -28.90
N VAL A 45 -31.84 -12.90 -28.79
CA VAL A 45 -30.64 -12.81 -29.63
C VAL A 45 -30.81 -13.50 -30.97
N PHE A 46 -31.77 -14.41 -31.07
CA PHE A 46 -31.93 -15.28 -32.23
C PHE A 46 -32.63 -14.66 -33.44
N THR A 47 -33.40 -13.58 -33.27
CA THR A 47 -34.27 -13.11 -34.32
C THR A 47 -33.70 -11.99 -35.21
N THR A 48 -32.66 -11.27 -34.74
CA THR A 48 -32.21 -10.10 -35.50
C THR A 48 -30.70 -10.01 -35.72
N ALA A 49 -29.87 -10.67 -34.93
CA ALA A 49 -28.40 -10.50 -34.98
C ALA A 49 -27.64 -11.69 -35.58
N HIS A 50 -28.23 -12.88 -35.61
CA HIS A 50 -27.57 -14.11 -36.09
C HIS A 50 -28.55 -15.00 -36.85
N PRO A 51 -28.87 -14.69 -38.11
CA PRO A 51 -29.78 -15.50 -38.94
C PRO A 51 -29.32 -16.95 -39.11
N GLU A 52 -28.03 -17.22 -39.00
CA GLU A 52 -27.44 -18.56 -38.99
C GLU A 52 -27.82 -19.42 -37.80
N CYS A 53 -28.31 -18.82 -36.71
CA CYS A 53 -28.72 -19.53 -35.48
C CYS A 53 -30.19 -19.90 -35.42
N THR A 54 -30.98 -19.58 -36.43
CA THR A 54 -32.44 -19.74 -36.41
C THR A 54 -32.93 -21.19 -36.45
N GLN A 55 -32.09 -22.14 -36.71
CA GLN A 55 -32.50 -23.55 -36.86
C GLN A 55 -31.88 -24.53 -35.85
N SER A 56 -31.01 -24.11 -35.00
CA SER A 56 -30.48 -25.02 -34.00
C SER A 56 -30.17 -24.30 -32.69
N MET A 57 -30.67 -24.86 -31.59
CA MET A 57 -30.33 -24.44 -30.21
C MET A 57 -28.86 -24.59 -29.86
N LYS A 58 -27.96 -24.63 -30.83
CA LYS A 58 -26.51 -24.83 -30.66
C LYS A 58 -25.70 -23.54 -30.59
N CYS A 59 -26.33 -22.38 -30.81
CA CYS A 59 -25.66 -21.11 -30.60
C CYS A 59 -25.67 -20.76 -29.12
N ALA A 60 -24.77 -21.33 -28.40
CA ALA A 60 -24.53 -20.92 -27.03
C ALA A 60 -23.96 -19.50 -27.05
N LEU A 61 -24.64 -18.57 -26.37
CA LEU A 61 -24.07 -17.26 -26.07
C LEU A 61 -22.80 -17.50 -25.25
N LYS A 62 -21.68 -17.09 -25.81
CA LYS A 62 -20.43 -17.13 -25.05
C LYS A 62 -20.59 -16.16 -23.89
N PRO A 63 -20.33 -16.61 -22.66
CA PRO A 63 -20.37 -15.72 -21.53
C PRO A 63 -19.40 -14.57 -21.75
N ARG A 64 -19.87 -13.36 -21.56
CA ARG A 64 -19.03 -12.16 -21.68
C ARG A 64 -18.40 -11.89 -20.32
N LYS A 65 -17.11 -12.13 -20.22
CA LYS A 65 -16.32 -11.77 -19.05
C LYS A 65 -15.92 -10.30 -19.18
N ILE A 66 -16.42 -9.47 -18.28
CA ILE A 66 -15.97 -8.09 -18.13
C ILE A 66 -15.01 -8.05 -16.95
N THR A 67 -13.77 -7.73 -17.22
CA THR A 67 -12.76 -7.52 -16.19
C THR A 67 -12.58 -6.02 -16.01
N SER A 68 -12.84 -5.52 -14.83
CA SER A 68 -12.58 -4.12 -14.48
C SER A 68 -11.56 -4.06 -13.36
N GLN A 69 -10.54 -3.23 -13.54
CA GLN A 69 -9.58 -2.90 -12.49
C GLN A 69 -9.70 -1.40 -12.25
N PRO A 70 -10.40 -0.99 -11.20
CA PRO A 70 -10.50 0.42 -10.89
C PRO A 70 -9.14 0.93 -10.43
N PHE A 71 -8.64 1.96 -11.10
CA PHE A 71 -7.45 2.69 -10.66
C PHE A 71 -7.90 3.84 -9.77
N ARG A 72 -7.27 3.97 -8.63
CA ARG A 72 -7.44 5.13 -7.76
C ARG A 72 -6.08 5.75 -7.50
N ASP A 73 -5.95 7.01 -7.86
CA ASP A 73 -4.84 7.84 -7.42
C ASP A 73 -5.23 8.42 -6.07
N ILE A 74 -4.46 8.09 -5.03
CA ILE A 74 -4.70 8.56 -3.67
C ILE A 74 -3.57 9.50 -3.29
N GLN A 75 -3.88 10.75 -3.04
CA GLN A 75 -2.93 11.67 -2.42
C GLN A 75 -2.92 11.44 -0.92
N THR A 76 -1.77 11.10 -0.38
CA THR A 76 -1.57 10.86 1.04
C THR A 76 -0.51 11.79 1.59
N LYS A 77 -0.63 12.11 2.88
CA LYS A 77 0.41 12.82 3.62
C LYS A 77 1.08 11.83 4.56
N LYS A 78 2.39 11.69 4.42
CA LYS A 78 3.22 10.84 5.28
C LYS A 78 4.05 11.73 6.20
N ILE A 79 4.18 11.35 7.46
CA ILE A 79 5.06 12.07 8.39
C ILE A 79 6.50 11.95 7.88
N SER A 80 7.18 13.08 7.77
CA SER A 80 8.59 13.17 7.40
C SER A 80 9.49 13.53 8.58
N ARG A 81 8.99 14.38 9.49
CA ARG A 81 9.74 14.83 10.65
C ARG A 81 8.81 15.25 11.79
N ILE A 82 9.24 15.00 13.01
CA ILE A 82 8.72 15.60 14.24
C ILE A 82 9.84 16.44 14.83
N SER A 83 9.58 17.68 15.22
CA SER A 83 10.56 18.57 15.83
C SER A 83 10.07 19.01 17.21
N PHE A 84 10.97 19.07 18.15
CA PHE A 84 10.71 19.50 19.52
C PHE A 84 11.29 20.90 19.78
N PRO A 85 10.78 21.64 20.79
CA PRO A 85 11.24 23.00 21.09
C PRO A 85 12.71 23.09 21.52
N ASP A 86 13.26 22.03 22.07
CA ASP A 86 14.67 21.90 22.46
C ASP A 86 15.61 21.75 21.26
N GLY A 87 15.09 21.64 20.04
CA GLY A 87 15.83 21.44 18.81
C GLY A 87 16.03 19.97 18.44
N SER A 88 15.68 19.02 19.31
CA SER A 88 15.71 17.60 18.97
C SER A 88 14.67 17.27 17.87
N SER A 89 14.88 16.17 17.17
CA SER A 89 13.96 15.79 16.10
C SER A 89 13.97 14.29 15.82
N ILE A 90 12.86 13.81 15.27
CA ILE A 90 12.70 12.47 14.72
C ILE A 90 12.44 12.60 13.22
N ARG A 91 13.22 11.90 12.40
CA ARG A 91 13.07 11.88 10.93
C ARG A 91 12.61 10.51 10.46
N PHE A 92 11.69 10.51 9.52
CA PHE A 92 11.10 9.31 8.93
C PHE A 92 11.54 9.21 7.47
N HIS A 93 12.21 8.13 7.13
CA HIS A 93 12.66 7.86 5.78
C HIS A 93 11.71 6.87 5.10
N LEU A 94 11.24 7.26 3.93
CA LEU A 94 10.31 6.47 3.14
C LEU A 94 11.02 5.92 1.91
N SER A 95 10.63 4.71 1.49
CA SER A 95 11.07 4.13 0.23
C SER A 95 10.64 4.98 -0.96
N ALA A 96 11.32 4.79 -2.10
CA ALA A 96 10.91 5.41 -3.36
C ALA A 96 9.76 4.67 -4.04
N SER A 97 9.55 3.38 -3.69
CA SER A 97 8.54 2.54 -4.33
C SER A 97 7.99 1.50 -3.38
N HIS A 98 6.78 1.03 -3.63
CA HIS A 98 6.10 -0.01 -2.86
C HIS A 98 5.67 -1.15 -3.80
N PRO A 99 6.06 -2.40 -3.53
CA PRO A 99 5.81 -3.53 -4.45
C PRO A 99 4.33 -3.83 -4.66
N GLU A 100 3.48 -3.55 -3.69
CA GLU A 100 2.04 -3.78 -3.77
C GLU A 100 1.28 -2.73 -4.59
N TYR A 101 1.97 -1.67 -5.03
CA TYR A 101 1.33 -0.57 -5.74
C TYR A 101 1.64 -0.63 -7.23
N ILE A 102 0.72 -0.11 -8.05
CA ILE A 102 0.85 -0.09 -9.51
C ILE A 102 2.06 0.77 -9.89
N GLY A 103 2.96 0.19 -10.67
CA GLY A 103 4.19 0.87 -11.09
C GLY A 103 5.10 1.25 -9.93
N GLY A 104 4.92 0.61 -8.75
CA GLY A 104 5.66 0.96 -7.55
C GLY A 104 5.24 2.30 -6.93
N ALA A 105 4.14 2.91 -7.38
CA ALA A 105 3.67 4.22 -6.91
C ALA A 105 3.07 4.14 -5.51
N GLY A 106 3.90 4.00 -4.52
CA GLY A 106 3.59 3.98 -3.10
C GLY A 106 4.87 4.02 -2.29
N THR A 107 4.75 4.19 -1.00
CA THR A 107 5.91 4.29 -0.10
C THR A 107 5.66 3.50 1.18
N TYR A 108 6.75 2.99 1.76
CA TYR A 108 6.74 2.38 3.09
C TYR A 108 7.91 2.94 3.92
N LEU A 109 7.82 2.82 5.23
CA LEU A 109 8.84 3.30 6.15
C LEU A 109 10.08 2.40 6.06
N THR A 110 11.26 2.99 5.83
CA THR A 110 12.53 2.25 5.74
C THR A 110 13.43 2.51 6.94
N LYS A 111 13.36 3.71 7.53
CA LYS A 111 14.23 4.10 8.62
C LYS A 111 13.59 5.18 9.48
N ILE A 112 13.87 5.16 10.77
CA ILE A 112 13.64 6.29 11.70
C ILE A 112 14.99 6.70 12.28
N GLU A 113 15.23 7.99 12.32
CA GLU A 113 16.42 8.59 12.93
C GLU A 113 16.01 9.57 14.03
N VAL A 114 16.68 9.47 15.16
CA VAL A 114 16.49 10.37 16.31
C VAL A 114 17.73 11.25 16.45
N TYR A 115 17.51 12.55 16.54
CA TYR A 115 18.54 13.56 16.68
C TYR A 115 18.36 14.33 17.99
N ASN A 116 19.43 14.55 18.74
CA ASN A 116 19.45 15.57 19.78
C ASN A 116 19.59 16.97 19.18
N ALA A 117 19.31 17.99 19.99
CA ALA A 117 19.37 19.38 19.58
C ALA A 117 20.73 19.84 19.03
N GLN A 118 21.81 19.26 19.52
CA GLN A 118 23.19 19.67 19.24
C GLN A 118 23.94 18.72 18.32
N ASP A 119 23.37 17.57 17.98
CA ASP A 119 24.05 16.54 17.24
C ASP A 119 23.81 16.67 15.74
N ALA A 120 24.90 16.70 14.96
CA ALA A 120 24.85 16.66 13.50
C ALA A 120 24.51 15.24 12.99
N ALA A 121 24.73 14.20 13.81
CA ALA A 121 24.44 12.81 13.50
C ALA A 121 23.29 12.28 14.35
N ALA A 122 22.60 11.27 13.82
CA ALA A 122 21.55 10.60 14.59
C ALA A 122 22.13 9.87 15.80
N VAL A 123 21.56 10.10 16.98
CA VAL A 123 21.94 9.41 18.24
C VAL A 123 21.36 8.00 18.29
N ARG A 124 20.27 7.76 17.57
CA ARG A 124 19.68 6.43 17.43
C ARG A 124 19.02 6.29 16.06
N THR A 125 19.17 5.11 15.48
CA THR A 125 18.50 4.74 14.23
C THR A 125 17.74 3.45 14.38
N PHE A 126 16.62 3.33 13.66
CA PHE A 126 15.84 2.12 13.53
C PHE A 126 15.69 1.83 12.05
N ASP A 127 16.30 0.75 11.56
CA ASP A 127 16.25 0.32 10.18
C ASP A 127 15.24 -0.82 10.04
N PHE A 128 14.24 -0.63 9.18
CA PHE A 128 13.15 -1.57 8.94
C PHE A 128 13.47 -2.45 7.74
N GLY A 129 13.58 -3.76 7.96
CA GLY A 129 13.78 -4.75 6.91
C GLY A 129 12.48 -5.46 6.60
N TYR A 130 12.19 -5.60 5.31
CA TYR A 130 10.97 -6.23 4.83
C TYR A 130 11.28 -7.38 3.89
N SER A 131 10.39 -8.38 3.85
CA SER A 131 10.35 -9.41 2.82
C SER A 131 9.00 -9.38 2.09
N GLY A 132 9.00 -9.89 0.88
CA GLY A 132 7.76 -10.21 0.17
C GLY A 132 7.22 -11.58 0.58
N ASP A 133 6.01 -11.89 0.19
CA ASP A 133 5.33 -13.16 0.47
C ASP A 133 5.98 -14.40 -0.19
N GLY A 134 7.04 -14.20 -0.96
CA GLY A 134 7.76 -15.29 -1.63
C GLY A 134 7.04 -15.93 -2.80
N THR A 135 5.84 -15.51 -3.14
CA THR A 135 5.02 -16.12 -4.22
C THR A 135 5.50 -15.75 -5.63
N GLY A 136 6.48 -14.84 -5.74
CA GLY A 136 7.03 -14.43 -7.04
C GLY A 136 6.04 -13.69 -7.95
N THR A 137 4.80 -13.55 -7.54
CA THR A 137 3.82 -12.75 -8.25
C THR A 137 4.01 -11.27 -7.88
N ALA A 138 3.92 -10.39 -8.87
CA ALA A 138 4.13 -8.94 -8.73
C ALA A 138 3.15 -8.23 -7.76
N ALA A 139 2.46 -8.97 -6.92
CA ALA A 139 1.44 -8.54 -5.98
C ALA A 139 1.72 -8.99 -4.55
N GLY A 140 2.96 -9.40 -4.23
CA GLY A 140 3.27 -9.91 -2.91
C GLY A 140 3.13 -8.88 -1.79
N ALA A 141 2.48 -9.28 -0.71
CA ALA A 141 2.38 -8.49 0.50
C ALA A 141 3.78 -8.21 1.08
N LEU A 142 3.95 -7.00 1.61
CA LEU A 142 5.18 -6.59 2.26
C LEU A 142 5.10 -6.89 3.75
N PHE A 143 5.95 -7.78 4.24
CA PHE A 143 6.03 -8.16 5.65
C PHE A 143 7.24 -7.50 6.32
N LEU A 144 7.06 -6.95 7.51
CA LEU A 144 8.16 -6.45 8.31
C LEU A 144 8.92 -7.64 8.94
N ASP A 145 10.11 -7.94 8.47
CA ASP A 145 10.89 -9.07 8.99
C ASP A 145 11.74 -8.70 10.22
N LYS A 146 12.26 -7.49 10.22
CA LYS A 146 13.19 -7.08 11.28
C LYS A 146 13.22 -5.57 11.45
N VAL A 147 13.56 -5.16 12.66
CA VAL A 147 13.96 -3.79 13.00
C VAL A 147 15.34 -3.87 13.65
N LYS A 148 16.34 -3.25 13.02
CA LYS A 148 17.69 -3.14 13.55
C LYS A 148 17.84 -1.82 14.29
N ILE A 149 18.54 -1.83 15.40
CA ILE A 149 18.88 -0.63 16.17
C ILE A 149 20.31 -0.25 15.86
N ASN A 150 20.54 1.00 15.48
CA ASN A 150 21.85 1.55 15.08
C ASN A 150 22.60 0.70 14.03
N GLY A 151 21.86 0.07 13.12
CA GLY A 151 22.41 -0.80 12.09
C GLY A 151 22.95 -2.14 12.58
N SER A 152 22.82 -2.44 13.88
CA SER A 152 23.36 -3.65 14.49
C SER A 152 22.58 -4.90 14.07
N ASP A 153 23.30 -5.97 13.73
CA ASP A 153 22.70 -7.28 13.48
C ASP A 153 22.41 -8.06 14.76
N THR A 154 23.02 -7.69 15.88
CA THR A 154 22.82 -8.32 17.18
C THR A 154 21.72 -7.63 18.00
N ASP A 155 21.60 -6.31 17.87
CA ASP A 155 20.57 -5.51 18.53
C ASP A 155 19.40 -5.29 17.57
N ARG A 156 18.51 -6.29 17.49
CA ARG A 156 17.40 -6.30 16.56
C ARG A 156 16.18 -7.01 17.11
N TYR A 157 15.02 -6.63 16.60
CA TYR A 157 13.78 -7.39 16.68
C TYR A 157 13.60 -8.14 15.37
N ALA A 158 13.29 -9.43 15.43
CA ALA A 158 12.91 -10.26 14.29
C ALA A 158 11.45 -10.70 14.44
N PHE A 159 10.72 -10.71 13.34
CA PHE A 159 9.31 -11.08 13.31
C PHE A 159 9.13 -12.32 12.45
N ASP A 160 8.46 -13.32 13.01
CA ASP A 160 8.09 -14.55 12.34
C ASP A 160 6.56 -14.60 12.20
N TYR A 161 6.08 -14.76 10.98
CA TYR A 161 4.66 -14.78 10.71
C TYR A 161 4.16 -16.21 10.57
N TYR A 162 3.20 -16.57 11.39
CA TYR A 162 2.52 -17.86 11.26
C TYR A 162 1.73 -17.87 9.95
N LYS A 163 2.06 -18.82 9.06
CA LYS A 163 1.43 -18.97 7.72
C LYS A 163 1.76 -17.90 6.69
N LYS A 164 3.02 -17.64 6.42
CA LYS A 164 3.47 -16.92 5.21
C LYS A 164 2.91 -17.51 3.90
N GLU A 165 2.48 -18.77 3.93
CA GLU A 165 2.04 -19.53 2.75
C GLU A 165 0.53 -19.49 2.49
N ILE A 166 -0.25 -18.89 3.35
CA ILE A 166 -1.71 -18.93 3.25
C ILE A 166 -2.30 -17.52 3.24
N TYR A 167 -1.91 -16.72 2.26
CA TYR A 167 -2.89 -15.85 1.64
C TYR A 167 -3.31 -16.55 0.35
N PRO A 168 -4.50 -17.16 0.29
CA PRO A 168 -5.06 -17.55 -0.99
C PRO A 168 -5.13 -16.24 -1.77
N GLY A 169 -4.36 -16.15 -2.84
CA GLY A 169 -4.58 -15.10 -3.81
C GLY A 169 -6.08 -15.12 -4.08
N PHE A 170 -6.75 -14.01 -3.83
CA PHE A 170 -8.12 -13.85 -4.29
C PHE A 170 -8.04 -13.97 -5.82
N GLY A 171 -8.30 -15.20 -6.30
CA GLY A 171 -8.41 -15.51 -7.70
C GLY A 171 -9.71 -14.94 -8.29
#